data_cbab7072aa2339f318c1801c60e64b8f
#
_entry.id   cbab7072aa2339f318c1801c60e64b8f
#
_cell.length_a   1.000
_cell.length_b   1.000
_cell.length_c   1.000
_cell.angle_alpha   90.00
_cell.angle_beta   90.00
_cell.angle_gamma   90.00
#
_symmetry.space_group_name_H-M   'P 1'
#
loop_
_entity.id
_entity.type
_entity.pdbx_description
1 polymer ?
#
loop_
_entity_poly.entity_id
_entity_poly.type
_entity_poly.pdbx_seq_one_letter_code
_entity_poly.pdbx_strand_id
1 'polypeptide(L)'
;MILFDIIQKSEEKAIAISDYLIKNKYALQTHIDTNQLIGLNVNGITIRLFFITKALLYSTIEKEIKEHFYSAEMVIYATPISHINEEFGELLRINIKAI
;
A
#
# COMPACT_ATOMS: atom_id res chain seq x y z
N MET A 1 -6.66 -6.01 -10.67
CA MET A 1 -6.29 -4.92 -9.75
C MET A 1 -6.55 -5.31 -8.31
N ILE A 2 -5.74 -4.81 -7.43
CA ILE A 2 -5.86 -5.04 -5.99
C ILE A 2 -5.77 -3.73 -5.25
N LEU A 3 -6.42 -3.67 -4.09
CA LEU A 3 -6.21 -2.63 -3.10
C LEU A 3 -5.14 -3.15 -2.14
N PHE A 4 -4.01 -2.48 -2.12
CA PHE A 4 -2.84 -2.86 -1.32
C PHE A 4 -2.82 -2.02 -0.04
N ASP A 5 -2.73 -2.68 1.10
CA ASP A 5 -2.76 -2.02 2.41
C ASP A 5 -1.47 -2.29 3.17
N ILE A 6 -0.93 -1.23 3.78
CA ILE A 6 0.23 -1.31 4.64
C ILE A 6 -0.13 -0.58 5.93
N ILE A 7 -0.12 -1.29 7.04
CA ILE A 7 -0.47 -0.74 8.35
C ILE A 7 0.75 -0.81 9.26
N GLN A 8 1.11 0.31 9.84
CA GLN A 8 2.23 0.41 10.78
C GLN A 8 1.99 1.65 11.66
N LYS A 9 2.97 2.07 12.46
CA LYS A 9 2.72 3.09 13.49
C LYS A 9 3.33 4.46 13.22
N SER A 10 4.11 4.62 12.16
CA SER A 10 4.82 5.87 11.90
C SER A 10 4.28 6.59 10.68
N GLU A 11 3.76 7.80 10.87
CA GLU A 11 3.32 8.64 9.75
C GLU A 11 4.48 8.98 8.83
N GLU A 12 5.63 9.26 9.41
CA GLU A 12 6.84 9.57 8.65
C GLU A 12 7.25 8.41 7.75
N LYS A 13 7.20 7.19 8.27
CA LYS A 13 7.49 5.99 7.48
C LYS A 13 6.45 5.79 6.38
N ALA A 14 5.18 6.04 6.67
CA ALA A 14 4.12 5.91 5.66
C ALA A 14 4.38 6.86 4.49
N ILE A 15 4.79 8.10 4.77
CA ILE A 15 5.11 9.08 3.73
C ILE A 15 6.32 8.61 2.90
N ALA A 16 7.35 8.08 3.57
CA ALA A 16 8.54 7.57 2.88
C ALA A 16 8.20 6.39 1.98
N ILE A 17 7.35 5.47 2.43
CA ILE A 17 6.89 4.34 1.63
C ILE A 17 6.08 4.85 0.43
N SER A 18 5.20 5.82 0.65
CA SER A 18 4.40 6.43 -0.41
C SER A 18 5.29 7.00 -1.52
N ASP A 19 6.30 7.78 -1.14
CA ASP A 19 7.24 8.36 -2.11
C ASP A 19 7.97 7.28 -2.90
N TYR A 20 8.39 6.21 -2.22
CA TYR A 20 9.06 5.07 -2.85
C TYR A 20 8.16 4.39 -3.87
N LEU A 21 6.90 4.14 -3.50
CA LEU A 21 5.94 3.46 -4.37
C LEU A 21 5.65 4.26 -5.64
N ILE A 22 5.47 5.56 -5.49
CA ILE A 22 5.18 6.44 -6.63
C ILE A 22 6.40 6.57 -7.53
N LYS A 23 7.56 6.77 -6.94
CA LYS A 23 8.82 6.91 -7.69
C LYS A 23 9.12 5.66 -8.52
N ASN A 24 8.83 4.49 -7.98
CA ASN A 24 9.08 3.23 -8.67
C ASN A 24 7.92 2.76 -9.53
N LYS A 25 6.90 3.59 -9.69
CA LYS A 25 5.73 3.31 -10.53
C LYS A 25 4.92 2.09 -10.10
N TYR A 26 4.91 1.82 -8.82
CA TYR A 26 4.02 0.80 -8.24
C TYR A 26 2.66 1.37 -7.89
N ALA A 27 2.56 2.66 -7.69
CA ALA A 27 1.31 3.36 -7.40
C ALA A 27 1.26 4.68 -8.18
N LEU A 28 0.07 5.07 -8.62
CA LEU A 28 -0.17 6.41 -9.19
C LEU A 28 -0.35 7.43 -8.07
N GLN A 29 -1.02 7.00 -7.04
CA GLN A 29 -1.35 7.85 -5.89
C GLN A 29 -1.53 6.94 -4.69
N THR A 30 -1.36 7.49 -3.52
CA THR A 30 -1.53 6.77 -2.26
C THR A 30 -2.43 7.57 -1.33
N HIS A 31 -3.04 6.87 -0.39
CA HIS A 31 -3.86 7.48 0.66
C HIS A 31 -3.30 7.06 2.01
N ILE A 32 -3.31 7.99 2.94
CA ILE A 32 -2.82 7.73 4.30
C ILE A 32 -3.92 8.17 5.25
N ASP A 33 -4.33 7.28 6.15
CA ASP A 33 -5.25 7.64 7.22
C ASP A 33 -4.76 7.11 8.56
N THR A 34 -5.33 7.65 9.61
CA THR A 34 -4.99 7.31 10.98
C THR A 34 -6.17 6.56 11.59
N ASN A 35 -5.89 5.43 12.24
CA ASN A 35 -6.91 4.59 12.82
C ASN A 35 -6.56 4.24 14.26
N GLN A 36 -7.59 4.03 15.06
CA GLN A 36 -7.44 3.52 16.42
C GLN A 36 -7.39 2.00 16.37
N LEU A 37 -6.36 1.42 16.93
CA LEU A 37 -6.24 -0.02 17.07
C LEU A 37 -6.71 -0.45 18.44
N ILE A 38 -7.66 -1.38 18.48
CA ILE A 38 -8.13 -2.00 19.70
C ILE A 38 -8.05 -3.50 19.47
N GLY A 39 -7.23 -4.18 20.23
CA GLY A 39 -7.04 -5.61 20.07
C GLY A 39 -6.79 -6.30 21.42
N LEU A 40 -6.54 -7.59 21.38
CA LEU A 40 -6.25 -8.38 22.55
C LEU A 40 -4.89 -7.95 23.11
N ASN A 41 -4.89 -7.34 24.29
CA ASN A 41 -3.69 -6.85 24.98
C ASN A 41 -2.91 -5.77 24.19
N VAL A 42 -3.57 -5.10 23.25
CA VAL A 42 -2.94 -4.04 22.49
C VAL A 42 -3.92 -2.92 22.22
N ASN A 43 -3.44 -1.69 22.29
CA ASN A 43 -4.25 -0.50 22.08
C ASN A 43 -3.33 0.63 21.61
N GLY A 44 -3.76 1.38 20.62
CA GLY A 44 -2.95 2.49 20.13
C GLY A 44 -3.43 3.05 18.82
N ILE A 45 -2.57 3.84 18.20
CA ILE A 45 -2.83 4.48 16.91
C ILE A 45 -2.01 3.77 15.84
N THR A 46 -2.65 3.49 14.70
CA THR A 46 -1.96 2.97 13.54
C THR A 46 -2.15 3.91 12.35
N ILE A 47 -1.19 3.88 11.45
CA ILE A 47 -1.21 4.64 10.21
C ILE A 47 -1.38 3.65 9.07
N ARG A 48 -2.42 3.85 8.28
CA ARG A 48 -2.74 2.99 7.14
C ARG A 48 -2.37 3.71 5.85
N LEU A 49 -1.57 3.05 5.03
CA LEU A 49 -1.24 3.50 3.68
C LEU A 49 -1.93 2.54 2.72
N PHE A 50 -2.68 3.07 1.75
CA PHE A 50 -3.33 2.18 0.79
C PHE A 50 -3.32 2.79 -0.61
N PHE A 51 -3.32 1.91 -1.60
CA PHE A 51 -3.27 2.29 -3.00
C PHE A 51 -3.73 1.14 -3.88
N ILE A 52 -4.09 1.47 -5.11
CA ILE A 52 -4.52 0.47 -6.09
C ILE A 52 -3.35 0.18 -7.02
N THR A 53 -3.10 -1.09 -7.29
CA THR A 53 -2.02 -1.51 -8.16
C THR A 53 -2.39 -2.79 -8.92
N LYS A 54 -1.49 -3.25 -9.77
CA LYS A 54 -1.68 -4.50 -10.52
C LYS A 54 -1.47 -5.69 -9.59
N ALA A 55 -2.38 -6.66 -9.67
CA ALA A 55 -2.33 -7.83 -8.80
C ALA A 55 -1.02 -8.61 -8.89
N LEU A 56 -0.44 -8.72 -10.08
CA LEU A 56 0.80 -9.45 -10.29
C LEU A 56 2.03 -8.77 -9.68
N LEU A 57 1.90 -7.53 -9.23
CA LEU A 57 2.99 -6.82 -8.56
C LEU A 57 3.02 -7.04 -7.05
N TYR A 58 2.03 -7.73 -6.48
CA TYR A 58 1.92 -7.88 -5.03
C TYR A 58 3.22 -8.39 -4.40
N SER A 59 3.73 -9.52 -4.88
CA SER A 59 4.91 -10.14 -4.28
C SER A 59 6.16 -9.26 -4.39
N THR A 60 6.31 -8.58 -5.53
CA THR A 60 7.42 -7.66 -5.75
C THR A 60 7.37 -6.49 -4.77
N ILE A 61 6.18 -5.88 -4.65
CA ILE A 61 5.99 -4.72 -3.76
C ILE A 61 6.20 -5.13 -2.30
N GLU A 62 5.61 -6.25 -1.88
CA GLU A 62 5.76 -6.74 -0.51
C GLU A 62 7.24 -6.97 -0.18
N LYS A 63 7.97 -7.60 -1.08
CA LYS A 63 9.39 -7.85 -0.89
C LYS A 63 10.18 -6.57 -0.73
N GLU A 64 9.95 -5.59 -1.60
CA GLU A 64 10.69 -4.33 -1.55
C GLU A 64 10.36 -3.51 -0.31
N ILE A 65 9.11 -3.51 0.12
CA ILE A 65 8.73 -2.82 1.35
C ILE A 65 9.42 -3.47 2.55
N LYS A 66 9.45 -4.79 2.61
CA LYS A 66 10.13 -5.50 3.67
C LYS A 66 11.64 -5.24 3.67
N GLU A 67 12.26 -5.16 2.51
CA GLU A 67 13.70 -4.90 2.41
C GLU A 67 14.08 -3.50 2.85
N HIS A 68 13.26 -2.50 2.54
CA HIS A 68 13.61 -1.10 2.75
C HIS A 68 12.95 -0.45 3.97
N PHE A 69 11.82 -0.96 4.44
CA PHE A 69 11.01 -0.29 5.45
C PHE A 69 10.54 -1.22 6.56
N TYR A 70 11.12 -2.40 6.70
CA TYR A 70 10.63 -3.41 7.63
C TYR A 70 10.45 -2.89 9.06
N SER A 71 9.34 -3.28 9.68
CA SER A 71 9.18 -3.20 11.12
C SER A 71 8.40 -4.44 11.56
N ALA A 72 8.67 -4.92 12.78
CA ALA A 72 8.09 -6.15 13.29
C ALA A 72 6.57 -6.11 13.39
N GLU A 73 5.99 -4.92 13.51
CA GLU A 73 4.54 -4.76 13.68
C GLU A 73 3.82 -4.38 12.39
N MET A 74 4.53 -4.36 11.27
CA MET A 74 3.93 -4.00 9.99
C MET A 74 3.02 -5.10 9.49
N VAL A 75 1.80 -4.70 9.07
CA VAL A 75 0.84 -5.60 8.45
C VAL A 75 0.70 -5.22 6.99
N ILE A 76 0.85 -6.20 6.11
CA ILE A 76 0.75 -5.99 4.67
C ILE A 76 -0.27 -6.99 4.14
N TYR A 77 -1.28 -6.51 3.42
CA TYR A 77 -2.24 -7.39 2.77
C TYR A 77 -2.85 -6.69 1.57
N ALA A 78 -3.58 -7.44 0.76
CA ALA A 78 -4.26 -6.88 -0.39
C ALA A 78 -5.63 -7.52 -0.55
N THR A 79 -6.53 -6.75 -1.16
CA THR A 79 -7.90 -7.18 -1.43
C THR A 79 -8.15 -7.09 -2.93
N PRO A 80 -8.74 -8.11 -3.55
CA PRO A 80 -9.11 -8.03 -4.97
C PRO A 80 -10.14 -6.94 -5.21
N ILE A 81 -9.99 -6.22 -6.32
CA ILE A 81 -10.97 -5.24 -6.77
C ILE A 81 -11.66 -5.84 -7.98
N SER A 82 -12.97 -6.12 -7.86
CA SER A 82 -13.72 -6.74 -8.94
C SER A 82 -14.12 -5.76 -10.03
N HIS A 83 -14.37 -4.50 -9.68
CA HIS A 83 -14.80 -3.48 -10.62
C HIS A 83 -14.10 -2.16 -10.34
N ILE A 84 -13.71 -1.46 -11.39
CA ILE A 84 -13.11 -0.15 -11.30
C ILE A 84 -13.61 0.66 -12.50
N ASN A 85 -13.78 1.97 -12.34
CA ASN A 85 -14.18 2.78 -13.47
C ASN A 85 -13.12 2.74 -14.57
N GLU A 86 -13.58 2.80 -15.81
CA GLU A 86 -12.73 2.62 -16.98
C GLU A 86 -11.59 3.63 -17.04
N GLU A 87 -11.87 4.88 -16.73
CA GLU A 87 -10.89 5.97 -16.80
C GLU A 87 -9.71 5.73 -15.87
N PHE A 88 -9.99 5.37 -14.63
CA PHE A 88 -8.93 5.11 -13.66
C PHE A 88 -8.21 3.81 -13.95
N GLY A 89 -8.94 2.79 -14.38
CA GLY A 89 -8.34 1.50 -14.78
C GLY A 89 -7.34 1.67 -15.91
N GLU A 90 -7.65 2.53 -16.88
CA GLU A 90 -6.76 2.83 -18.00
C GLU A 90 -5.50 3.58 -17.55
N LEU A 91 -5.65 4.55 -16.65
CA LEU A 91 -4.51 5.25 -16.08
C LEU A 91 -3.57 4.29 -15.35
N LEU A 92 -4.12 3.35 -14.60
CA LEU A 92 -3.33 2.34 -13.91
C LEU A 92 -2.58 1.47 -14.91
N ARG A 93 -3.28 1.00 -15.94
CA ARG A 93 -2.68 0.11 -16.94
C ARG A 93 -1.51 0.75 -17.65
N ILE A 94 -1.63 2.03 -17.99
CA ILE A 94 -0.61 2.74 -18.75
C ILE A 94 0.58 3.16 -17.87
N ASN A 95 0.31 3.61 -16.65
CA ASN A 95 1.33 4.29 -15.82
C ASN A 95 1.96 3.41 -14.74
N ILE A 96 1.32 2.32 -14.35
CA ILE A 96 1.92 1.41 -13.38
C ILE A 96 2.94 0.53 -14.10
N LYS A 97 4.02 0.21 -13.37
CA LYS A 97 5.12 -0.61 -13.88
C LYS A 97 4.61 -1.85 -14.62
N ALA A 98 5.19 -2.13 -15.77
CA ALA A 98 4.89 -3.35 -16.53
C ALA A 98 5.42 -4.57 -15.79
N ILE A 99 4.71 -5.69 -15.98
CA ILE A 99 5.05 -6.96 -15.34
C ILE A 99 5.88 -7.80 -16.29
#